data_e9b2c15c446290e8e38a3684498a3115
#
_entry.id   e9b2c15c446290e8e38a3684498a3115
#
_cell.length_a   1.000
_cell.length_b   1.000
_cell.length_c   1.000
_cell.angle_alpha   90.00
_cell.angle_beta   90.00
_cell.angle_gamma   90.00
#
_symmetry.space_group_name_H-M   'P 1'
#
loop_
_entity.id
_entity.type
_entity.pdbx_description
1 polymer ?
#
loop_
_entity_poly.entity_id
_entity_poly.type
_entity_poly.pdbx_seq_one_letter_code
_entity_poly.pdbx_strand_id
1 'polypeptide(L)'
;MEYFQELGYLGLFLSSFLSATLIPLSPEIVLSFLIVKGFNLPLSIFVATMGNWFGSILTYSIGRIGDWKKIEKYFKIKKEKVLSFKNKIDKYGSFIAFFSWMPFLGDILALSLGFFKVNFTKVSIWMLIGKTLRFILVTILIYYGIEIVS
;
A
#
# COMPACT_ATOMS: atom_id res chain seq x y z
N MET A 1 -18.46 22.59 -6.96
CA MET A 1 -17.19 22.52 -6.24
C MET A 1 -17.08 21.24 -5.43
N GLU A 2 -18.10 20.88 -4.63
CA GLU A 2 -18.10 19.63 -3.86
C GLU A 2 -17.90 18.40 -4.74
N TYR A 3 -18.48 18.42 -5.94
CA TYR A 3 -18.40 17.31 -6.89
C TYR A 3 -16.95 17.05 -7.32
N PHE A 4 -16.16 18.09 -7.57
CA PHE A 4 -14.75 17.95 -7.92
C PHE A 4 -13.92 17.40 -6.77
N GLN A 5 -14.25 17.82 -5.53
CA GLN A 5 -13.55 17.31 -4.34
C GLN A 5 -13.83 15.82 -4.16
N GLU A 6 -15.07 15.38 -4.32
CA GLU A 6 -15.43 13.98 -4.23
C GLU A 6 -14.71 13.15 -5.29
N LEU A 7 -14.65 13.64 -6.54
CA LEU A 7 -13.94 12.95 -7.61
C LEU A 7 -12.44 12.88 -7.34
N GLY A 8 -11.85 13.92 -6.75
CA GLY A 8 -10.44 13.92 -6.37
C GLY A 8 -10.12 12.86 -5.32
N TYR A 9 -10.93 12.78 -4.28
CA TYR A 9 -10.75 11.78 -3.23
C TYR A 9 -11.00 10.36 -3.75
N LEU A 10 -12.01 10.19 -4.59
CA LEU A 10 -12.27 8.89 -5.21
C LEU A 10 -11.11 8.46 -6.09
N GLY A 11 -10.56 9.36 -6.88
CA GLY A 11 -9.38 9.08 -7.71
C GLY A 11 -8.17 8.70 -6.87
N LEU A 12 -7.96 9.40 -5.74
CA LEU A 12 -6.88 9.09 -4.81
C LEU A 12 -7.07 7.69 -4.20
N PHE A 13 -8.28 7.37 -3.75
CA PHE A 13 -8.58 6.05 -3.19
C PHE A 13 -8.32 4.95 -4.22
N LEU A 14 -8.83 5.11 -5.44
CA LEU A 14 -8.68 4.10 -6.49
C LEU A 14 -7.22 3.93 -6.90
N SER A 15 -6.47 5.02 -7.06
CA SER A 15 -5.06 4.91 -7.43
C SER A 15 -4.24 4.26 -6.32
N SER A 16 -4.53 4.58 -5.05
CA SER A 16 -3.88 3.96 -3.90
C SER A 16 -4.22 2.47 -3.80
N PHE A 17 -5.48 2.12 -4.02
CA PHE A 17 -5.93 0.73 -4.02
C PHE A 17 -5.23 -0.08 -5.12
N LEU A 18 -5.25 0.45 -6.34
CA LEU A 18 -4.68 -0.26 -7.49
C LEU A 18 -3.16 -0.36 -7.40
N SER A 19 -2.49 0.64 -6.82
CA SER A 19 -1.03 0.60 -6.67
C SER A 19 -0.57 -0.50 -5.71
N ALA A 20 -1.43 -0.89 -4.78
CA ALA A 20 -1.13 -1.96 -3.82
C ALA A 20 -1.52 -3.35 -4.35
N THR A 21 -2.05 -3.42 -5.55
CA THR A 21 -2.38 -4.68 -6.21
C THR A 21 -1.39 -4.99 -7.33
N LEU A 22 -1.75 -4.70 -8.57
CA LEU A 22 -0.96 -5.11 -9.74
C LEU A 22 -0.51 -3.96 -10.62
N ILE A 23 -1.23 -2.85 -10.53
CA ILE A 23 -1.07 -1.75 -11.48
C ILE A 23 -0.04 -0.78 -10.93
N PRO A 24 1.02 -0.45 -11.71
CA PRO A 24 2.08 0.44 -11.23
C PRO A 24 1.63 1.91 -11.26
N LEU A 25 0.61 2.23 -10.47
CA LEU A 25 0.16 3.59 -10.28
C LEU A 25 0.84 4.19 -9.06
N SER A 26 1.12 5.49 -9.12
CA SER A 26 1.74 6.19 -8.01
C SER A 26 0.67 7.01 -7.26
N PRO A 27 0.22 6.57 -6.08
CA PRO A 27 -0.72 7.37 -5.29
C PRO A 27 -0.09 8.69 -4.84
N GLU A 28 1.25 8.74 -4.75
CA GLU A 28 1.98 9.94 -4.39
C GLU A 28 1.77 11.07 -5.40
N ILE A 29 1.68 10.74 -6.70
CA ILE A 29 1.42 11.74 -7.75
C ILE A 29 0.02 12.35 -7.57
N VAL A 30 -0.99 11.50 -7.34
CA VAL A 30 -2.36 11.97 -7.13
C VAL A 30 -2.45 12.77 -5.84
N LEU A 31 -1.81 12.30 -4.77
CA LEU A 31 -1.76 13.00 -3.49
C LEU A 31 -1.12 14.37 -3.63
N SER A 32 0.00 14.47 -4.35
CA SER A 32 0.68 15.74 -4.60
C SER A 32 -0.23 16.71 -5.33
N PHE A 33 -0.94 16.24 -6.35
CA PHE A 33 -1.88 17.06 -7.11
C PHE A 33 -2.98 17.62 -6.19
N LEU A 34 -3.56 16.80 -5.33
CA LEU A 34 -4.61 17.23 -4.43
C LEU A 34 -4.09 18.23 -3.39
N ILE A 35 -2.87 18.04 -2.89
CA ILE A 35 -2.25 18.98 -1.95
C ILE A 35 -2.08 20.35 -2.60
N VAL A 36 -1.57 20.39 -3.83
CA VAL A 36 -1.38 21.64 -4.58
C VAL A 36 -2.72 22.34 -4.83
N LYS A 37 -3.79 21.57 -5.06
CA LYS A 37 -5.13 22.12 -5.28
C LYS A 37 -5.83 22.58 -4.01
N GLY A 38 -5.19 22.42 -2.85
CA GLY A 38 -5.76 22.88 -1.58
C GLY A 38 -6.73 21.93 -0.92
N PHE A 39 -6.69 20.65 -1.29
CA PHE A 39 -7.52 19.64 -0.65
C PHE A 39 -7.11 19.44 0.82
N ASN A 40 -8.04 18.97 1.62
CA ASN A 40 -7.80 18.74 3.05
C ASN A 40 -6.70 17.70 3.24
N LEU A 41 -5.60 18.06 3.92
CA LEU A 41 -4.45 17.18 4.10
C LEU A 41 -4.77 15.92 4.92
N PRO A 42 -5.37 16.05 6.13
CA PRO A 42 -5.70 14.84 6.91
C PRO A 42 -6.62 13.89 6.18
N LEU A 43 -7.63 14.43 5.49
CA LEU A 43 -8.57 13.60 4.73
C LEU A 43 -7.88 12.93 3.54
N SER A 44 -6.98 13.63 2.85
CA SER A 44 -6.23 13.06 1.73
C SER A 44 -5.34 11.91 2.20
N ILE A 45 -4.65 12.07 3.32
CA ILE A 45 -3.83 11.02 3.93
C ILE A 45 -4.69 9.82 4.28
N PHE A 46 -5.85 10.05 4.90
CA PHE A 46 -6.77 8.99 5.29
C PHE A 46 -7.25 8.20 4.06
N VAL A 47 -7.68 8.89 3.01
CA VAL A 47 -8.18 8.26 1.78
C VAL A 47 -7.08 7.44 1.10
N ALA A 48 -5.87 8.00 0.98
CA ALA A 48 -4.74 7.30 0.37
C ALA A 48 -4.36 6.05 1.18
N THR A 49 -4.30 6.19 2.49
CA THR A 49 -3.96 5.09 3.39
C THR A 49 -4.99 3.96 3.30
N MET A 50 -6.27 4.31 3.35
CA MET A 50 -7.35 3.31 3.28
C MET A 50 -7.34 2.57 1.94
N GLY A 51 -7.20 3.30 0.84
CA GLY A 51 -7.13 2.67 -0.48
C GLY A 51 -5.97 1.70 -0.60
N ASN A 52 -4.79 2.11 -0.19
CA ASN A 52 -3.58 1.29 -0.25
C ASN A 52 -3.67 0.09 0.70
N TRP A 53 -4.23 0.29 1.88
CA TRP A 53 -4.43 -0.78 2.86
C TRP A 53 -5.38 -1.86 2.33
N PHE A 54 -6.53 -1.47 1.78
CA PHE A 54 -7.46 -2.42 1.18
C PHE A 54 -6.82 -3.19 0.03
N GLY A 55 -6.02 -2.51 -0.79
CA GLY A 55 -5.28 -3.15 -1.87
C GLY A 55 -4.30 -4.20 -1.36
N SER A 56 -3.59 -3.90 -0.28
CA SER A 56 -2.65 -4.84 0.34
C SER A 56 -3.37 -6.03 0.99
N ILE A 57 -4.55 -5.80 1.56
CA ILE A 57 -5.37 -6.88 2.10
C ILE A 57 -5.80 -7.82 0.98
N LEU A 58 -6.15 -7.28 -0.17
CA LEU A 58 -6.47 -8.09 -1.35
C LEU A 58 -5.26 -8.92 -1.79
N THR A 59 -4.08 -8.31 -1.83
CA THR A 59 -2.82 -9.00 -2.17
C THR A 59 -2.54 -10.13 -1.18
N TYR A 60 -2.69 -9.87 0.11
CA TYR A 60 -2.56 -10.88 1.15
C TYR A 60 -3.53 -12.04 0.92
N SER A 61 -4.78 -11.73 0.61
CA SER A 61 -5.82 -12.73 0.41
C SER A 61 -5.52 -13.61 -0.81
N ILE A 62 -5.01 -13.03 -1.87
CA ILE A 62 -4.60 -13.77 -3.06
C ILE A 62 -3.44 -14.73 -2.71
N GLY A 63 -2.47 -14.26 -1.93
CA GLY A 63 -1.38 -15.10 -1.45
C GLY A 63 -1.89 -16.25 -0.59
N ARG A 64 -2.88 -15.99 0.25
CA ARG A 64 -3.46 -17.01 1.13
C ARG A 64 -4.20 -18.11 0.36
N ILE A 65 -4.83 -17.77 -0.77
CA ILE A 65 -5.46 -18.76 -1.64
C ILE A 65 -4.42 -19.71 -2.22
N GLY A 66 -3.22 -19.20 -2.51
CA GLY A 66 -2.09 -20.03 -2.90
C GLY A 66 -2.13 -20.57 -4.31
N ASP A 67 -2.96 -20.02 -5.19
CA ASP A 67 -3.00 -20.42 -6.60
C ASP A 67 -1.80 -19.78 -7.33
N TRP A 68 -0.72 -20.53 -7.36
CA TRP A 68 0.56 -20.01 -7.83
C TRP A 68 0.56 -19.65 -9.31
N LYS A 69 -0.21 -20.35 -10.13
CA LYS A 69 -0.33 -20.03 -11.56
C LYS A 69 -0.90 -18.63 -11.76
N LYS A 70 -1.94 -18.29 -10.99
CA LYS A 70 -2.55 -16.95 -11.06
C LYS A 70 -1.64 -15.90 -10.47
N ILE A 71 -0.98 -16.20 -9.34
CA ILE A 71 -0.06 -15.27 -8.70
C ILE A 71 1.08 -14.91 -9.66
N GLU A 72 1.72 -15.90 -10.26
CA GLU A 72 2.82 -15.67 -11.19
C GLU A 72 2.36 -14.89 -12.43
N LYS A 73 1.15 -15.19 -12.92
CA LYS A 73 0.59 -14.53 -14.09
C LYS A 73 0.30 -13.05 -13.83
N TYR A 74 -0.32 -12.72 -12.69
CA TYR A 74 -0.77 -11.35 -12.40
C TYR A 74 0.27 -10.50 -11.71
N PHE A 75 1.03 -11.07 -10.76
CA PHE A 75 2.03 -10.32 -9.99
C PHE A 75 3.43 -10.41 -10.57
N LYS A 76 3.67 -11.37 -11.46
CA LYS A 76 5.00 -11.61 -12.04
C LYS A 76 6.07 -11.83 -10.98
N ILE A 77 5.67 -12.39 -9.84
CA ILE A 77 6.56 -12.70 -8.72
C ILE A 77 6.85 -14.20 -8.74
N LYS A 78 8.14 -14.55 -8.69
CA LYS A 78 8.56 -15.94 -8.67
C LYS A 78 8.35 -16.55 -7.29
N LYS A 79 7.98 -17.84 -7.26
CA LYS A 79 7.75 -18.57 -6.02
C LYS A 79 8.99 -18.56 -5.11
N GLU A 80 10.18 -18.66 -5.70
CA GLU A 80 11.44 -18.64 -4.95
C GLU A 80 11.60 -17.34 -4.16
N LYS A 81 11.13 -16.21 -4.71
CA LYS A 81 11.22 -14.93 -4.02
C LYS A 81 10.35 -14.93 -2.77
N VAL A 82 9.13 -15.45 -2.87
CA VAL A 82 8.23 -15.57 -1.72
C VAL A 82 8.80 -16.54 -0.68
N LEU A 83 9.32 -17.68 -1.13
CA LEU A 83 9.91 -18.66 -0.23
C LEU A 83 11.15 -18.13 0.48
N SER A 84 11.87 -17.17 -0.13
CA SER A 84 13.05 -16.57 0.50
C SER A 84 12.73 -15.78 1.76
N PHE A 85 11.48 -15.37 1.95
CA PHE A 85 11.05 -14.66 3.15
C PHE A 85 10.62 -15.56 4.29
N LYS A 86 10.56 -16.89 4.06
CA LYS A 86 10.06 -17.83 5.07
C LYS A 86 10.77 -17.70 6.41
N ASN A 87 12.11 -17.65 6.40
CA ASN A 87 12.89 -17.54 7.63
C ASN A 87 12.58 -16.26 8.41
N LYS A 88 12.44 -15.14 7.69
CA LYS A 88 12.10 -13.85 8.32
C LYS A 88 10.68 -13.86 8.88
N ILE A 89 9.75 -14.48 8.14
CA ILE A 89 8.37 -14.60 8.58
C ILE A 89 8.28 -15.50 9.81
N ASP A 90 9.01 -16.60 9.82
CA ASP A 90 9.05 -17.52 10.99
C ASP A 90 9.62 -16.82 12.22
N LYS A 91 10.61 -15.93 12.03
CA LYS A 91 11.26 -15.22 13.14
C LYS A 91 10.44 -14.02 13.65
N TYR A 92 9.91 -13.20 12.72
CA TYR A 92 9.27 -11.92 13.07
C TYR A 92 7.74 -11.96 12.96
N GLY A 93 7.20 -12.93 12.23
CA GLY A 93 5.75 -13.11 12.10
C GLY A 93 5.06 -11.92 11.45
N SER A 94 3.92 -11.54 12.02
CA SER A 94 3.09 -10.46 11.49
C SER A 94 3.77 -9.09 11.49
N PHE A 95 4.80 -8.90 12.31
CA PHE A 95 5.55 -7.63 12.37
C PHE A 95 6.13 -7.25 11.00
N ILE A 96 6.44 -8.24 10.15
CA ILE A 96 6.94 -7.99 8.80
C ILE A 96 5.97 -7.14 7.99
N ALA A 97 4.67 -7.23 8.29
CA ALA A 97 3.66 -6.44 7.61
C ALA A 97 3.85 -4.93 7.78
N PHE A 98 4.53 -4.51 8.86
CA PHE A 98 4.89 -3.09 9.03
C PHE A 98 5.74 -2.58 7.87
N PHE A 99 6.57 -3.43 7.26
CA PHE A 99 7.43 -3.05 6.16
C PHE A 99 6.73 -3.10 4.79
N SER A 100 5.44 -3.39 4.75
CA SER A 100 4.67 -3.41 3.49
C SER A 100 4.56 -2.03 2.85
N TRP A 101 4.97 -0.96 3.56
CA TRP A 101 5.02 0.39 3.01
C TRP A 101 6.14 0.56 1.97
N MET A 102 7.13 -0.33 1.96
CA MET A 102 8.28 -0.20 1.06
C MET A 102 7.87 -0.39 -0.39
N PRO A 103 8.30 0.51 -1.31
CA PRO A 103 7.97 0.35 -2.73
C PRO A 103 8.49 -0.97 -3.28
N PHE A 104 7.73 -1.62 -4.13
CA PHE A 104 8.03 -2.91 -4.78
C PHE A 104 8.10 -4.08 -3.80
N LEU A 105 8.86 -3.97 -2.72
CA LEU A 105 9.02 -5.02 -1.73
C LEU A 105 7.75 -5.21 -0.91
N GLY A 106 6.98 -4.15 -0.70
CA GLY A 106 5.75 -4.21 0.10
C GLY A 106 4.74 -5.22 -0.42
N ASP A 107 4.52 -5.25 -1.73
CA ASP A 107 3.57 -6.18 -2.34
C ASP A 107 4.04 -7.63 -2.20
N ILE A 108 5.34 -7.87 -2.36
CA ILE A 108 5.91 -9.20 -2.20
C ILE A 108 5.76 -9.66 -0.75
N LEU A 109 5.97 -8.76 0.21
CA LEU A 109 5.79 -9.07 1.64
C LEU A 109 4.34 -9.39 1.96
N ALA A 110 3.39 -8.59 1.45
CA ALA A 110 1.96 -8.84 1.67
C ALA A 110 1.55 -10.20 1.10
N LEU A 111 1.99 -10.51 -0.10
CA LEU A 111 1.73 -11.78 -0.76
C LEU A 111 2.33 -12.95 0.03
N SER A 112 3.57 -12.78 0.50
CA SER A 112 4.28 -13.80 1.27
C SER A 112 3.59 -14.08 2.61
N LEU A 113 3.16 -13.04 3.31
CA LEU A 113 2.43 -13.17 4.57
C LEU A 113 1.13 -13.93 4.37
N GLY A 114 0.43 -13.68 3.26
CA GLY A 114 -0.76 -14.44 2.91
C GLY A 114 -0.44 -15.88 2.56
N PHE A 115 0.58 -16.10 1.74
CA PHE A 115 0.99 -17.45 1.32
C PHE A 115 1.35 -18.34 2.51
N PHE A 116 2.06 -17.79 3.51
CA PHE A 116 2.42 -18.51 4.71
C PHE A 116 1.33 -18.47 5.79
N LYS A 117 0.16 -17.92 5.46
CA LYS A 117 -1.03 -17.90 6.32
C LYS A 117 -0.79 -17.29 7.70
N VAL A 118 -0.04 -16.19 7.74
CA VAL A 118 0.18 -15.44 8.98
C VAL A 118 -1.15 -14.79 9.39
N ASN A 119 -1.37 -14.61 10.69
CA ASN A 119 -2.63 -14.14 11.25
C ASN A 119 -3.11 -12.86 10.56
N PHE A 120 -4.30 -12.92 9.95
CA PHE A 120 -4.88 -11.83 9.17
C PHE A 120 -5.03 -10.55 10.00
N THR A 121 -5.56 -10.66 11.20
CA THR A 121 -5.83 -9.48 12.04
C THR A 121 -4.54 -8.75 12.38
N LYS A 122 -3.50 -9.47 12.79
CA LYS A 122 -2.20 -8.87 13.14
C LYS A 122 -1.53 -8.26 11.90
N VAL A 123 -1.58 -8.97 10.77
CA VAL A 123 -1.02 -8.47 9.52
C VAL A 123 -1.73 -7.18 9.10
N SER A 124 -3.06 -7.15 9.15
CA SER A 124 -3.85 -5.96 8.80
C SER A 124 -3.47 -4.76 9.64
N ILE A 125 -3.34 -4.94 10.95
CA ILE A 125 -2.99 -3.84 11.86
C ILE A 125 -1.61 -3.30 11.57
N TRP A 126 -0.61 -4.17 11.38
CA TRP A 126 0.75 -3.74 11.08
C TRP A 126 0.85 -3.05 9.71
N MET A 127 0.12 -3.55 8.71
CA MET A 127 0.03 -2.91 7.40
C MET A 127 -0.53 -1.50 7.52
N LEU A 128 -1.61 -1.35 8.27
CA LEU A 128 -2.25 -0.05 8.45
C LEU A 128 -1.30 0.94 9.11
N ILE A 129 -0.59 0.53 10.15
CA ILE A 129 0.38 1.38 10.84
C ILE A 129 1.49 1.81 9.89
N GLY A 130 2.09 0.87 9.17
CA GLY A 130 3.18 1.16 8.24
C GLY A 130 2.77 2.09 7.11
N LYS A 131 1.61 1.86 6.53
CA LYS A 131 1.11 2.67 5.42
C LYS A 131 0.71 4.07 5.88
N THR A 132 0.12 4.18 7.06
CA THR A 132 -0.22 5.48 7.64
C THR A 132 1.05 6.33 7.82
N LEU A 133 2.09 5.74 8.39
CA LEU A 133 3.37 6.43 8.59
C LEU A 133 3.98 6.84 7.25
N ARG A 134 3.91 5.98 6.24
CA ARG A 134 4.42 6.29 4.90
C ARG A 134 3.73 7.53 4.32
N PHE A 135 2.40 7.56 4.31
CA PHE A 135 1.67 8.65 3.69
C PHE A 135 1.82 9.96 4.49
N ILE A 136 1.92 9.88 5.82
CA ILE A 136 2.23 11.05 6.64
C ILE A 136 3.59 11.60 6.27
N LEU A 137 4.61 10.75 6.20
CA LEU A 137 5.98 11.14 5.86
C LEU A 137 6.05 11.74 4.44
N VAL A 138 5.43 11.09 3.47
CA VAL A 138 5.38 11.57 2.09
C VAL A 138 4.70 12.93 2.02
N THR A 139 3.59 13.11 2.73
CA THR A 139 2.86 14.38 2.76
C THR A 139 3.73 15.51 3.35
N ILE A 140 4.44 15.22 4.44
CA ILE A 140 5.36 16.20 5.04
C ILE A 140 6.45 16.59 4.04
N LEU A 141 7.04 15.63 3.37
CA LEU A 141 8.10 15.90 2.39
C LEU A 141 7.59 16.72 1.21
N ILE A 142 6.38 16.43 0.72
CA ILE A 142 5.77 17.18 -0.38
C ILE A 142 5.49 18.62 0.06
N TYR A 143 4.93 18.79 1.26
CA TYR A 143 4.56 20.10 1.78
C TYR A 143 5.79 20.99 1.92
N TYR A 144 6.87 20.49 2.52
CA TYR A 144 8.12 21.24 2.65
C TYR A 144 8.78 21.49 1.29
N GLY A 145 8.69 20.53 0.38
CA GLY A 145 9.20 20.71 -0.98
C GLY A 145 8.50 21.86 -1.71
N ILE A 146 7.19 21.97 -1.54
CA ILE A 146 6.41 23.07 -2.12
C ILE A 146 6.82 24.40 -1.52
N GLU A 147 7.02 24.47 -0.20
CA GLU A 147 7.46 25.70 0.46
C GLU A 147 8.84 26.16 -0.04
N ILE A 148 9.77 25.22 -0.21
CA ILE A 148 11.13 25.54 -0.66
C ILE A 148 11.11 26.06 -2.11
N VAL A 149 10.27 25.50 -2.96
CA VAL A 149 10.19 25.85 -4.38
C VAL A 149 9.37 27.12 -4.62
N SER A 150 8.40 27.37 -3.75
CA SER A 150 7.55 28.56 -3.86
C SER A 150 8.19 29.77 -3.16
#